data_ffaba8ecf7135d23958fc92612413bf4
#
_entry.id   ffaba8ecf7135d23958fc92612413bf4
#
_cell.length_a   1.000
_cell.length_b   1.000
_cell.length_c   1.000
_cell.angle_alpha   90.00
_cell.angle_beta   90.00
_cell.angle_gamma   90.00
#
_symmetry.space_group_name_H-M   'P 1'
#
loop_
_entity.id
_entity.type
_entity.pdbx_description
1 polymer ?
#
loop_
_entity_poly.entity_id
_entity_poly.type
_entity_poly.pdbx_seq_one_letter_code
_entity_poly.pdbx_strand_id
1 'polypeptide(L)'
;MEEELAQGQAGGRLPVKTLLSKALNLAPDDRQYDHWPLARDFVAAVRVARRVAANTHPAVLSDPLHPGSEVDTDLKGNEAFAARILERRCLQAIFEVEPDAGYALNDAVFLPAAPKDLQAIHSALQTLLGFDMELKVVAVE
;
A
#
# COMPACT_ATOMS: atom_id res chain seq x y z
N MET A 1 -12.62 -10.27 12.92
CA MET A 1 -11.87 -9.03 13.15
C MET A 1 -12.75 -7.78 13.08
N GLU A 2 -13.54 -7.56 12.05
CA GLU A 2 -14.45 -6.41 11.97
C GLU A 2 -15.47 -6.40 13.11
N GLU A 3 -16.04 -7.54 13.48
CA GLU A 3 -16.98 -7.66 14.59
C GLU A 3 -16.32 -7.32 15.94
N GLU A 4 -15.10 -7.77 16.17
CA GLU A 4 -14.36 -7.48 17.40
C GLU A 4 -14.09 -5.98 17.52
N LEU A 5 -13.68 -5.33 16.46
CA LEU A 5 -13.44 -3.89 16.45
C LEU A 5 -14.73 -3.08 16.57
N ALA A 6 -15.80 -3.55 15.93
CA ALA A 6 -17.12 -2.90 16.00
C ALA A 6 -17.74 -2.94 17.40
N GLN A 7 -17.46 -3.99 18.19
CA GLN A 7 -17.88 -4.07 19.59
C GLN A 7 -17.21 -3.00 20.47
N GLY A 8 -16.00 -2.58 20.14
CA GLY A 8 -15.28 -1.51 20.81
C GLY A 8 -15.61 -0.11 20.32
N GLN A 9 -16.43 0.01 19.28
CA GLN A 9 -16.77 1.28 18.63
C GLN A 9 -18.23 1.32 18.24
N ALA A 10 -18.95 2.37 18.62
CA ALA A 10 -20.29 2.62 18.10
C ALA A 10 -20.18 3.13 16.65
N GLY A 11 -20.74 2.41 15.65
CA GLY A 11 -20.89 2.97 14.33
C GLY A 11 -20.51 2.15 13.10
N GLY A 12 -20.21 0.87 13.17
CA GLY A 12 -20.17 -0.01 11.99
C GLY A 12 -18.88 0.00 11.15
N ARG A 13 -18.98 -0.41 9.89
CA ARG A 13 -17.84 -0.80 9.02
C ARG A 13 -16.83 0.32 8.72
N LEU A 14 -17.31 1.53 8.44
CA LEU A 14 -16.43 2.65 8.09
C LEU A 14 -15.51 3.06 9.24
N PRO A 15 -15.99 3.19 10.49
CA PRO A 15 -15.12 3.40 11.64
C PRO A 15 -14.07 2.29 11.84
N VAL A 16 -14.43 1.03 11.64
CA VAL A 16 -13.48 -0.11 11.75
C VAL A 16 -12.35 0.03 10.73
N LYS A 17 -12.67 0.32 9.47
CA LYS A 17 -11.68 0.55 8.42
C LYS A 17 -10.73 1.70 8.77
N THR A 18 -11.27 2.80 9.29
CA THR A 18 -10.49 3.96 9.73
C THR A 18 -9.55 3.60 10.89
N LEU A 19 -10.02 2.83 11.86
CA LEU A 19 -9.21 2.38 12.99
C LEU A 19 -8.06 1.47 12.53
N LEU A 20 -8.32 0.52 11.64
CA LEU A 20 -7.28 -0.35 11.10
C LEU A 20 -6.24 0.45 10.32
N SER A 21 -6.66 1.41 9.51
CA SER A 21 -5.75 2.28 8.77
C SER A 21 -4.87 3.11 9.71
N LYS A 22 -5.44 3.66 10.78
CA LYS A 22 -4.67 4.36 11.82
C LYS A 22 -3.68 3.43 12.52
N ALA A 23 -4.13 2.24 12.92
CA ALA A 23 -3.29 1.26 13.62
C ALA A 23 -2.07 0.85 12.78
N LEU A 24 -2.25 0.68 11.45
CA LEU A 24 -1.16 0.34 10.53
C LEU A 24 -0.11 1.46 10.39
N ASN A 25 -0.47 2.69 10.69
CA ASN A 25 0.41 3.87 10.55
C ASN A 25 0.95 4.39 11.87
N LEU A 26 0.64 3.74 12.99
CA LEU A 26 1.19 4.10 14.30
C LEU A 26 2.67 3.72 14.42
N ALA A 27 3.36 4.37 15.34
CA ALA A 27 4.72 4.00 15.69
C ALA A 27 4.80 2.54 16.17
N PRO A 28 5.92 1.83 15.94
CA PRO A 28 6.05 0.40 16.31
C PRO A 28 5.85 0.11 17.79
N ASP A 29 6.11 1.07 18.66
CA ASP A 29 5.99 0.98 20.11
C ASP A 29 4.61 1.43 20.64
N ASP A 30 3.73 1.92 19.78
CA ASP A 30 2.39 2.34 20.17
C ASP A 30 1.52 1.12 20.49
N ARG A 31 0.94 1.12 21.68
CA ARG A 31 0.12 0.04 22.21
C ARG A 31 -1.36 0.36 22.28
N GLN A 32 -1.80 1.41 21.62
CA GLN A 32 -3.18 1.88 21.68
C GLN A 32 -4.22 0.81 21.32
N TYR A 33 -3.88 -0.12 20.42
CA TYR A 33 -4.79 -1.16 19.92
C TYR A 33 -4.50 -2.56 20.48
N ASP A 34 -3.64 -2.69 21.47
CA ASP A 34 -3.29 -3.99 22.06
C ASP A 34 -4.47 -4.70 22.77
N HIS A 35 -5.49 -3.95 23.15
CA HIS A 35 -6.72 -4.50 23.73
C HIS A 35 -7.66 -5.16 22.74
N TRP A 36 -7.36 -5.08 21.44
CA TRP A 36 -8.08 -5.79 20.38
C TRP A 36 -7.18 -6.89 19.80
N PRO A 37 -7.26 -8.15 20.27
CA PRO A 37 -6.29 -9.19 19.92
C PRO A 37 -6.17 -9.45 18.42
N LEU A 38 -7.30 -9.56 17.70
CA LEU A 38 -7.28 -9.82 16.26
C LEU A 38 -6.72 -8.63 15.47
N ALA A 39 -7.05 -7.41 15.85
CA ALA A 39 -6.50 -6.21 15.24
C ALA A 39 -5.00 -6.08 15.50
N ARG A 40 -4.55 -6.36 16.70
CA ARG A 40 -3.15 -6.40 17.07
C ARG A 40 -2.37 -7.41 16.23
N ASP A 41 -2.88 -8.63 16.12
CA ASP A 41 -2.22 -9.70 15.37
C ASP A 41 -2.18 -9.40 13.87
N PHE A 42 -3.26 -8.85 13.32
CA PHE A 42 -3.30 -8.38 11.93
C PHE A 42 -2.27 -7.27 11.67
N VAL A 43 -2.23 -6.25 12.51
CA VAL A 43 -1.27 -5.14 12.39
C VAL A 43 0.16 -5.65 12.50
N ALA A 44 0.44 -6.56 13.43
CA ALA A 44 1.75 -7.18 13.59
C ALA A 44 2.16 -7.95 12.33
N ALA A 45 1.27 -8.74 11.75
CA ALA A 45 1.53 -9.49 10.52
C ALA A 45 1.83 -8.57 9.33
N VAL A 46 1.04 -7.50 9.15
CA VAL A 46 1.27 -6.53 8.07
C VAL A 46 2.60 -5.79 8.25
N ARG A 47 2.95 -5.41 9.47
CA ARG A 47 4.24 -4.78 9.74
C ARG A 47 5.42 -5.69 9.43
N VAL A 48 5.33 -6.97 9.78
CA VAL A 48 6.34 -7.96 9.40
C VAL A 48 6.47 -8.06 7.88
N ALA A 49 5.36 -8.18 7.15
CA ALA A 49 5.38 -8.24 5.69
C ALA A 49 6.01 -6.99 5.06
N ARG A 50 5.67 -5.80 5.55
CA ARG A 50 6.26 -4.53 5.10
C ARG A 50 7.76 -4.46 5.38
N ARG A 51 8.18 -4.93 6.54
CA ARG A 51 9.62 -4.99 6.90
C ARG A 51 10.38 -5.94 6.01
N VAL A 52 9.83 -7.12 5.72
CA VAL A 52 10.41 -8.06 4.77
C VAL A 52 10.53 -7.41 3.40
N ALA A 53 9.48 -6.77 2.90
CA ALA A 53 9.51 -6.06 1.62
C ALA A 53 10.56 -4.94 1.61
N ALA A 54 10.67 -4.15 2.68
CA ALA A 54 11.67 -3.09 2.80
C ALA A 54 13.11 -3.61 2.69
N ASN A 55 13.36 -4.80 3.18
CA ASN A 55 14.70 -5.38 3.26
C ASN A 55 15.04 -6.30 2.09
N THR A 56 14.08 -6.76 1.30
CA THR A 56 14.29 -7.80 0.30
C THR A 56 13.72 -7.51 -1.09
N HIS A 57 12.71 -6.66 -1.20
CA HIS A 57 12.03 -6.43 -2.49
C HIS A 57 12.92 -5.59 -3.42
N PRO A 58 13.25 -6.09 -4.64
CA PRO A 58 14.16 -5.38 -5.55
C PRO A 58 13.69 -3.97 -5.92
N ALA A 59 12.38 -3.78 -6.12
CA ALA A 59 11.82 -2.47 -6.45
C ALA A 59 11.92 -1.46 -5.31
N VAL A 60 11.99 -1.93 -4.06
CA VAL A 60 12.24 -1.09 -2.88
C VAL A 60 13.72 -0.79 -2.73
N LEU A 61 14.57 -1.83 -2.80
CA LEU A 61 16.01 -1.68 -2.61
C LEU A 61 16.68 -0.82 -3.69
N SER A 62 16.14 -0.83 -4.91
CA SER A 62 16.65 -0.02 -6.03
C SER A 62 16.09 1.40 -6.05
N ASP A 63 15.18 1.74 -5.15
CA ASP A 63 14.58 3.08 -5.12
C ASP A 63 15.54 4.08 -4.46
N PRO A 64 15.81 5.25 -5.11
CA PRO A 64 16.71 6.24 -4.54
C PRO A 64 16.20 6.89 -3.25
N LEU A 65 14.91 6.76 -2.96
CA LEU A 65 14.32 7.26 -1.72
C LEU A 65 14.23 6.19 -0.62
N HIS A 66 14.77 5.00 -0.86
CA HIS A 66 14.80 3.95 0.16
C HIS A 66 15.59 4.42 1.39
N PRO A 67 15.11 4.13 2.63
CA PRO A 67 15.76 4.59 3.85
C PRO A 67 17.21 4.14 4.04
N GLY A 68 17.65 3.09 3.33
CA GLY A 68 19.04 2.64 3.30
C GLY A 68 19.93 3.43 2.35
N SER A 69 19.36 4.33 1.54
CA SER A 69 20.13 5.28 0.74
C SER A 69 20.57 6.45 1.62
N GLU A 70 21.67 7.10 1.28
CA GLU A 70 22.23 8.24 2.05
C GLU A 70 21.28 9.44 2.19
N VAL A 71 20.12 9.40 1.54
CA VAL A 71 19.21 10.55 1.43
C VAL A 71 18.33 10.75 2.68
N ASP A 72 18.05 9.69 3.45
CA ASP A 72 17.27 9.84 4.69
C ASP A 72 17.45 8.64 5.63
N THR A 73 18.22 8.85 6.69
CA THR A 73 18.46 7.85 7.73
C THR A 73 17.45 7.90 8.89
N ASP A 74 16.59 8.92 8.91
CA ASP A 74 15.72 9.20 10.07
C ASP A 74 14.25 8.79 9.86
N LEU A 75 13.93 8.08 8.77
CA LEU A 75 12.55 7.62 8.53
C LEU A 75 12.12 6.56 9.57
N LYS A 76 11.42 7.02 10.57
CA LYS A 76 10.67 6.16 11.48
C LYS A 76 9.58 5.44 10.68
N GLY A 77 9.57 4.10 10.70
CA GLY A 77 8.56 3.30 9.99
C GLY A 77 8.97 2.87 8.59
N ASN A 78 10.16 2.30 8.45
CA ASN A 78 10.68 1.77 7.18
C ASN A 78 9.68 0.86 6.45
N GLU A 79 8.93 0.04 7.18
CA GLU A 79 7.94 -0.86 6.61
C GLU A 79 6.76 -0.13 5.95
N ALA A 80 6.31 1.00 6.50
CA ALA A 80 5.27 1.82 5.89
C ALA A 80 5.80 2.55 4.65
N PHE A 81 7.04 2.99 4.71
CA PHE A 81 7.72 3.63 3.60
C PHE A 81 7.93 2.67 2.41
N ALA A 82 8.30 1.42 2.67
CA ALA A 82 8.41 0.39 1.64
C ALA A 82 7.09 0.18 0.88
N ALA A 83 5.97 0.16 1.58
CA ALA A 83 4.65 0.06 0.95
C ALA A 83 4.38 1.26 0.02
N ARG A 84 4.75 2.47 0.43
CA ARG A 84 4.61 3.67 -0.41
C ARG A 84 5.54 3.66 -1.62
N ILE A 85 6.76 3.15 -1.48
CA ILE A 85 7.68 2.98 -2.60
C ILE A 85 7.07 2.03 -3.63
N LEU A 86 6.57 0.86 -3.20
CA LEU A 86 5.93 -0.11 -4.09
C LEU A 86 4.72 0.49 -4.80
N GLU A 87 3.85 1.20 -4.08
CA GLU A 87 2.70 1.89 -4.67
C GLU A 87 3.15 2.90 -5.73
N ARG A 88 4.11 3.74 -5.43
CA ARG A 88 4.67 4.71 -6.38
C ARG A 88 5.27 4.04 -7.61
N ARG A 89 6.00 2.94 -7.44
CA ARG A 89 6.59 2.18 -8.54
C ARG A 89 5.51 1.55 -9.43
N CYS A 90 4.42 1.06 -8.83
CA CYS A 90 3.26 0.57 -9.59
C CYS A 90 2.62 1.68 -10.43
N LEU A 91 2.41 2.85 -9.85
CA LEU A 91 1.85 4.00 -10.56
C LEU A 91 2.76 4.44 -11.71
N GLN A 92 4.07 4.49 -11.51
CA GLN A 92 5.03 4.79 -12.57
C GLN A 92 4.95 3.78 -13.72
N ALA A 93 4.85 2.48 -13.42
CA ALA A 93 4.72 1.44 -14.42
C ALA A 93 3.43 1.60 -15.26
N ILE A 94 2.33 1.98 -14.62
CA ILE A 94 1.08 2.28 -15.34
C ILE A 94 1.23 3.51 -16.23
N PHE A 95 1.85 4.59 -15.76
CA PHE A 95 2.09 5.78 -16.57
C PHE A 95 3.01 5.52 -17.79
N GLU A 96 3.93 4.59 -17.67
CA GLU A 96 4.78 4.16 -18.80
C GLU A 96 3.99 3.44 -19.89
N VAL A 97 3.00 2.63 -19.52
CA VAL A 97 2.10 1.93 -20.45
C VAL A 97 1.04 2.86 -21.02
N GLU A 98 0.50 3.75 -20.19
CA GLU A 98 -0.56 4.69 -20.52
C GLU A 98 -0.07 6.14 -20.35
N PRO A 99 0.69 6.69 -21.32
CA PRO A 99 1.26 8.05 -21.19
C PRO A 99 0.21 9.16 -21.11
N ASP A 100 -1.01 8.89 -21.56
CA ASP A 100 -2.13 9.85 -21.52
C ASP A 100 -2.84 9.89 -20.15
N ALA A 101 -2.39 9.11 -19.19
CA ALA A 101 -2.92 9.14 -17.81
C ALA A 101 -2.83 10.55 -17.23
N GLY A 102 -3.94 11.04 -16.70
CA GLY A 102 -4.03 12.41 -16.21
C GLY A 102 -3.37 12.61 -14.86
N TYR A 103 -3.73 11.78 -13.91
CA TYR A 103 -3.14 11.81 -12.56
C TYR A 103 -3.44 10.52 -11.79
N ALA A 104 -2.73 10.35 -10.70
CA ALA A 104 -2.95 9.25 -9.75
C ALA A 104 -3.42 9.79 -8.41
N LEU A 105 -4.26 9.03 -7.74
CA LEU A 105 -4.73 9.30 -6.40
C LEU A 105 -4.75 7.99 -5.61
N ASN A 106 -3.93 7.91 -4.57
CA ASN A 106 -3.75 6.71 -3.77
C ASN A 106 -3.37 5.49 -4.63
N ASP A 107 -4.28 4.54 -4.76
CA ASP A 107 -4.15 3.29 -5.49
C ASP A 107 -4.91 3.28 -6.83
N ALA A 108 -5.24 4.45 -7.35
CA ALA A 108 -5.98 4.61 -8.61
C ALA A 108 -5.26 5.52 -9.58
N VAL A 109 -5.39 5.22 -10.87
CA VAL A 109 -4.93 6.07 -11.97
C VAL A 109 -6.13 6.47 -12.80
N PHE A 110 -6.23 7.76 -13.13
CA PHE A 110 -7.32 8.31 -13.93
C PHE A 110 -6.88 8.46 -15.38
N LEU A 111 -7.63 7.81 -16.27
CA LEU A 111 -7.40 7.83 -17.71
C LEU A 111 -8.51 8.64 -18.41
N PRO A 112 -8.19 9.34 -19.52
CA PRO A 112 -9.20 10.08 -20.28
C PRO A 112 -10.17 9.15 -21.03
N ALA A 113 -9.81 7.89 -21.23
CA ALA A 113 -10.61 6.87 -21.90
C ALA A 113 -10.28 5.49 -21.31
N ALA A 114 -11.02 4.46 -21.73
CA ALA A 114 -10.69 3.08 -21.36
C ALA A 114 -9.23 2.74 -21.69
N PRO A 115 -8.55 1.94 -20.85
CA PRO A 115 -7.15 1.58 -21.08
C PRO A 115 -6.99 0.90 -22.45
N LYS A 116 -5.98 1.31 -23.20
CA LYS A 116 -5.70 0.77 -24.53
C LYS A 116 -5.18 -0.66 -24.46
N ASP A 117 -4.38 -0.96 -23.44
CA ASP A 117 -3.78 -2.28 -23.26
C ASP A 117 -3.71 -2.65 -21.77
N LEU A 118 -4.83 -3.15 -21.27
CA LEU A 118 -4.93 -3.61 -19.88
C LEU A 118 -3.98 -4.78 -19.60
N GLN A 119 -3.74 -5.64 -20.58
CA GLN A 119 -2.81 -6.77 -20.44
C GLN A 119 -1.37 -6.29 -20.28
N ALA A 120 -0.96 -5.25 -20.97
CA ALA A 120 0.37 -4.66 -20.80
C ALA A 120 0.55 -4.05 -19.40
N ILE A 121 -0.48 -3.39 -18.87
CA ILE A 121 -0.49 -2.88 -17.50
C ILE A 121 -0.33 -4.05 -16.52
N HIS A 122 -1.11 -5.11 -16.69
CA HIS A 122 -1.06 -6.31 -15.84
C HIS A 122 0.33 -6.94 -15.84
N SER A 123 0.92 -7.11 -17.03
CA SER A 123 2.26 -7.69 -17.19
C SER A 123 3.34 -6.82 -16.55
N ALA A 124 3.26 -5.50 -16.71
CA ALA A 124 4.20 -4.57 -16.10
C ALA A 124 4.16 -4.63 -14.57
N LEU A 125 2.96 -4.68 -13.99
CA LEU A 125 2.79 -4.80 -12.55
C LEU A 125 3.24 -6.15 -12.01
N GLN A 126 2.96 -7.25 -12.73
CA GLN A 126 3.43 -8.58 -12.37
C GLN A 126 4.95 -8.67 -12.36
N THR A 127 5.60 -8.10 -13.37
CA THR A 127 7.06 -8.05 -13.47
C THR A 127 7.66 -7.25 -12.30
N LEU A 128 7.05 -6.12 -11.96
CA LEU A 128 7.51 -5.26 -10.87
C LEU A 128 7.33 -5.92 -9.50
N LEU A 129 6.16 -6.50 -9.24
CA LEU A 129 5.77 -7.00 -7.93
C LEU A 129 6.20 -8.45 -7.68
N GLY A 130 6.29 -9.27 -8.74
CA GLY A 130 6.55 -10.70 -8.65
C GLY A 130 5.30 -11.55 -8.38
N PHE A 131 4.12 -10.96 -8.42
CA PHE A 131 2.83 -11.66 -8.27
C PHE A 131 1.74 -10.95 -9.09
N ASP A 132 0.65 -11.65 -9.35
CA ASP A 132 -0.52 -11.08 -10.02
C ASP A 132 -1.28 -10.15 -9.08
N MET A 133 -1.52 -8.92 -9.55
CA MET A 133 -2.37 -7.96 -8.87
C MET A 133 -3.70 -7.84 -9.61
N GLU A 134 -4.80 -7.91 -8.89
CA GLU A 134 -6.11 -7.64 -9.44
C GLU A 134 -6.25 -6.16 -9.81
N LEU A 135 -6.67 -5.91 -11.06
CA LEU A 135 -6.97 -4.56 -11.55
C LEU A 135 -8.46 -4.42 -11.75
N LYS A 136 -9.01 -3.32 -11.27
CA LYS A 136 -10.40 -2.97 -11.46
C LYS A 136 -10.51 -1.73 -12.33
N VAL A 137 -11.21 -1.84 -13.45
CA VAL A 137 -11.54 -0.72 -14.32
C VAL A 137 -12.94 -0.24 -14.01
N VAL A 138 -13.07 1.04 -13.71
CA VAL A 138 -14.35 1.67 -13.35
C VAL A 138 -14.55 2.89 -14.23
N ALA A 139 -15.69 2.99 -14.88
CA ALA A 139 -16.08 4.22 -15.57
C ALA A 139 -16.49 5.28 -14.52
N VAL A 140 -15.97 6.49 -14.69
CA VAL A 140 -16.34 7.65 -13.87
C VAL A 140 -17.25 8.53 -14.71
N GLU A 141 -18.47 8.71 -14.22
CA GLU A 141 -19.47 9.58 -14.86
C GLU A 141 -19.39 11.01 -14.33
#